data_59c8984a06cd623dcae27109509bab44
#
_entry.id   59c8984a06cd623dcae27109509bab44
#
_cell.length_a   1.000
_cell.length_b   1.000
_cell.length_c   1.000
_cell.angle_alpha   90.00
_cell.angle_beta   90.00
_cell.angle_gamma   90.00
#
_symmetry.space_group_name_H-M   'P 1'
#
loop_
_entity.id
_entity.type
_entity.pdbx_description
1 polymer ?
#
loop_
_entity_poly.entity_id
_entity_poly.type
_entity_poly.pdbx_seq_one_letter_code
_entity_poly.pdbx_strand_id
1 'polypeptide(L)'
;MKIIGDIGNTEVKICLVDNKFNIKKKIIIKTNEINQSKLKKKLKLFLKYKNNLEDIVFSSVVPKIYKQFSIFFKINLHKKVVEIKNLKLKKLIDIKVNKKQVGSDRI
;
A
#
# COMPACT_ATOMS: atom_id res chain seq x y z
N MET A 1 -8.17 -10.16 -3.47
CA MET A 1 -7.68 -8.78 -3.39
C MET A 1 -6.24 -8.73 -2.95
N LYS A 2 -5.56 -7.66 -3.28
CA LYS A 2 -4.15 -7.47 -2.96
C LYS A 2 -3.93 -6.09 -2.39
N ILE A 3 -2.95 -5.98 -1.50
CA ILE A 3 -2.50 -4.67 -1.02
C ILE A 3 -1.18 -4.38 -1.69
N ILE A 4 -1.08 -3.23 -2.33
CA ILE A 4 0.14 -2.79 -2.99
C ILE A 4 0.56 -1.48 -2.38
N GLY A 5 1.80 -1.41 -1.92
CA GLY A 5 2.32 -0.22 -1.28
C GLY A 5 3.63 0.26 -1.89
N ASP A 6 3.81 1.57 -1.87
CA ASP A 6 5.03 2.22 -2.32
C ASP A 6 5.51 3.13 -1.20
N ILE A 7 6.63 2.78 -0.59
CA ILE A 7 7.19 3.53 0.52
C ILE A 7 8.28 4.46 -0.01
N GLY A 8 7.94 5.75 -0.09
CA GLY A 8 8.88 6.77 -0.50
C GLY A 8 9.47 7.50 0.69
N ASN A 9 10.40 8.41 0.43
CA ASN A 9 11.05 9.19 1.49
C ASN A 9 10.09 10.18 2.15
N THR A 10 9.13 10.69 1.41
CA THR A 10 8.22 11.71 1.88
C THR A 10 6.87 11.15 2.27
N GLU A 11 6.34 10.25 1.46
CA GLU A 11 5.03 9.67 1.72
C GLU A 11 4.96 8.23 1.29
N VAL A 12 4.00 7.51 1.85
CA VAL A 12 3.71 6.12 1.53
C VAL A 12 2.35 6.06 0.87
N LYS A 13 2.27 5.42 -0.28
CA LYS A 13 1.01 5.20 -0.99
C LYS A 13 0.63 3.74 -0.83
N ILE A 14 -0.61 3.50 -0.41
CA ILE A 14 -1.10 2.13 -0.19
C ILE A 14 -2.42 1.96 -0.92
N CYS A 15 -2.51 0.94 -1.76
CA CYS A 15 -3.70 0.66 -2.54
C CYS A 15 -4.23 -0.73 -2.24
N LEU A 16 -5.54 -0.82 -2.10
CA LEU A 16 -6.24 -2.10 -2.10
C LEU A 16 -6.77 -2.29 -3.50
N VAL A 17 -6.37 -3.37 -4.15
CA VAL A 17 -6.75 -3.62 -5.55
C VAL A 17 -7.40 -4.99 -5.68
N ASP A 18 -8.25 -5.13 -6.69
CA ASP A 18 -8.84 -6.42 -7.01
C ASP A 18 -7.90 -7.21 -7.94
N ASN A 19 -8.34 -8.37 -8.38
CA ASN A 19 -7.52 -9.24 -9.22
C ASN A 19 -7.21 -8.66 -10.60
N LYS A 20 -7.96 -7.66 -11.00
CA LYS A 20 -7.76 -6.96 -12.28
C LYS A 20 -7.00 -5.64 -12.06
N PHE A 21 -6.45 -5.44 -10.86
CA PHE A 21 -5.73 -4.22 -10.48
C PHE A 21 -6.60 -2.97 -10.51
N ASN A 22 -7.90 -3.12 -10.35
CA ASN A 22 -8.75 -1.95 -10.12
C ASN A 22 -8.60 -1.51 -8.68
N ILE A 23 -8.37 -0.22 -8.48
CA ILE A 23 -8.15 0.33 -7.15
C ILE A 23 -9.47 0.44 -6.42
N LYS A 24 -9.60 -0.27 -5.31
CA LYS A 24 -10.79 -0.22 -4.46
C LYS A 24 -10.63 0.81 -3.36
N LYS A 25 -9.41 1.01 -2.88
CA LYS A 25 -9.13 1.97 -1.82
C LYS A 25 -7.70 2.45 -1.97
N LYS A 26 -7.48 3.73 -1.72
CA LYS A 26 -6.13 4.32 -1.74
C LYS A 26 -5.94 5.16 -0.49
N ILE A 27 -4.77 5.03 0.13
CA ILE A 27 -4.41 5.83 1.29
C ILE A 27 -3.01 6.38 1.07
N ILE A 28 -2.79 7.62 1.50
CA ILE A 28 -1.47 8.24 1.49
C ILE A 28 -1.16 8.66 2.92
N ILE A 29 0.00 8.25 3.42
CA ILE A 29 0.44 8.58 4.78
C ILE A 29 1.82 9.20 4.67
N LYS A 30 2.05 10.27 5.42
CA LYS A 30 3.39 10.87 5.47
C LYS A 30 4.38 9.88 6.10
N THR A 31 5.52 9.71 5.45
CA THR A 31 6.50 8.72 5.88
C THR A 31 6.98 8.97 7.31
N ASN A 32 7.15 10.24 7.68
CA ASN A 32 7.61 10.59 9.02
C ASN A 32 6.55 10.41 10.11
N GLU A 33 5.33 10.06 9.75
CA GLU A 33 4.25 9.81 10.71
C GLU A 33 3.98 8.32 10.94
N ILE A 34 4.74 7.47 10.28
CA ILE A 34 4.49 6.03 10.35
C ILE A 34 4.92 5.46 11.71
N ASN A 35 3.98 4.79 12.39
CA ASN A 35 4.24 3.96 13.55
C ASN A 35 3.08 2.98 13.67
N GLN A 36 3.16 2.02 14.59
CA GLN A 36 2.15 0.97 14.69
C GLN A 36 0.76 1.53 15.00
N SER A 37 0.69 2.52 15.85
CA SER A 37 -0.59 3.15 16.22
C SER A 37 -1.23 3.83 15.01
N LYS A 38 -0.44 4.56 14.25
CA LYS A 38 -0.90 5.25 13.05
C LYS A 38 -1.38 4.26 11.99
N LEU A 39 -0.62 3.19 11.80
CA LEU A 39 -0.98 2.16 10.83
C LEU A 39 -2.29 1.48 11.20
N LYS A 40 -2.48 1.17 12.48
CA LYS A 40 -3.72 0.55 12.93
C LYS A 40 -4.92 1.44 12.65
N LYS A 41 -4.75 2.73 12.83
CA LYS A 41 -5.80 3.71 12.58
C LYS A 41 -6.09 3.88 11.09
N LYS A 42 -5.04 4.06 10.30
CA LYS A 42 -5.18 4.35 8.87
C LYS A 42 -5.56 3.13 8.04
N LEU A 43 -5.10 1.94 8.43
CA LEU A 43 -5.35 0.73 7.68
C LEU A 43 -6.53 -0.08 8.21
N LYS A 44 -7.29 0.49 9.11
CA LYS A 44 -8.44 -0.20 9.71
C LYS A 44 -9.41 -0.74 8.65
N LEU A 45 -9.67 0.04 7.63
CA LEU A 45 -10.58 -0.39 6.56
C LEU A 45 -10.02 -1.56 5.76
N PHE A 46 -8.70 -1.63 5.64
CA PHE A 46 -8.06 -2.73 4.91
C PHE A 46 -8.20 -4.04 5.66
N LEU A 47 -8.30 -3.99 6.98
CA LEU A 47 -8.42 -5.19 7.80
C LEU A 47 -9.77 -5.89 7.59
N LYS A 48 -10.76 -5.17 7.09
CA LYS A 48 -12.06 -5.77 6.76
C LYS A 48 -11.96 -6.81 5.66
N TYR A 49 -10.96 -6.70 4.81
CA TYR A 49 -10.77 -7.59 3.67
C TYR A 49 -9.82 -8.74 3.96
N LYS A 50 -9.47 -8.93 5.22
CA LYS A 50 -8.46 -9.91 5.62
C LYS A 50 -8.68 -11.30 5.02
N ASN A 51 -9.93 -11.75 4.94
CA ASN A 51 -10.23 -13.07 4.38
C ASN A 51 -10.14 -13.13 2.85
N ASN A 52 -10.12 -11.98 2.21
CA ASN A 52 -10.06 -11.88 0.76
C ASN A 52 -8.70 -11.44 0.25
N LEU A 53 -7.77 -11.21 1.15
CA LEU A 53 -6.42 -10.78 0.77
C LEU A 53 -5.57 -11.97 0.37
N GLU A 54 -5.00 -11.88 -0.83
CA GLU A 54 -4.11 -12.91 -1.35
C GLU A 54 -2.65 -12.54 -1.09
N ASP A 55 -2.27 -11.33 -1.50
CA ASP A 55 -0.89 -10.88 -1.42
C ASP A 55 -0.79 -9.48 -0.87
N ILE A 56 0.31 -9.20 -0.19
CA ILE A 56 0.68 -7.87 0.25
C ILE A 56 2.08 -7.60 -0.29
N VAL A 57 2.19 -6.65 -1.20
CA VAL A 57 3.42 -6.39 -1.94
C VAL A 57 3.81 -4.93 -1.77
N PHE A 58 5.03 -4.69 -1.36
CA PHE A 58 5.53 -3.34 -1.15
C PHE A 58 6.86 -3.11 -1.87
N SER A 59 7.01 -1.91 -2.40
CA SER A 59 8.27 -1.38 -2.87
C SER A 59 8.72 -0.33 -1.86
N SER A 60 9.99 -0.29 -1.50
CA SER A 60 10.45 0.62 -0.45
C SER A 60 11.84 1.16 -0.73
N VAL A 61 12.03 2.46 -0.46
CA VAL A 61 13.36 3.09 -0.41
C VAL A 61 13.73 3.44 1.03
N VAL A 62 12.88 3.07 2.01
CA VAL A 62 13.12 3.34 3.42
C VAL A 62 12.95 2.04 4.21
N PRO A 63 14.03 1.27 4.41
CA PRO A 63 13.94 -0.05 5.06
C PRO A 63 13.29 -0.03 6.43
N LYS A 64 13.53 1.01 7.20
CA LYS A 64 12.96 1.18 8.54
C LYS A 64 11.44 1.18 8.50
N ILE A 65 10.89 1.89 7.53
CA ILE A 65 9.45 2.02 7.37
C ILE A 65 8.86 0.73 6.81
N TYR A 66 9.57 0.09 5.89
CA TYR A 66 9.15 -1.21 5.39
C TYR A 66 9.00 -2.20 6.54
N LYS A 67 9.93 -2.19 7.48
CA LYS A 67 9.88 -3.07 8.65
C LYS A 67 8.63 -2.82 9.48
N GLN A 68 8.23 -1.56 9.63
CA GLN A 68 7.01 -1.20 10.36
C GLN A 68 5.78 -1.84 9.71
N PHE A 69 5.68 -1.76 8.40
CA PHE A 69 4.57 -2.38 7.68
C PHE A 69 4.60 -3.90 7.78
N SER A 70 5.78 -4.48 7.68
CA SER A 70 5.95 -5.93 7.78
C SER A 70 5.45 -6.44 9.13
N ILE A 71 5.82 -5.76 10.20
CA ILE A 71 5.38 -6.11 11.55
C ILE A 71 3.87 -5.96 11.68
N PHE A 72 3.34 -4.86 11.18
CA PHE A 72 1.91 -4.57 11.27
C PHE A 72 1.06 -5.67 10.61
N PHE A 73 1.41 -6.03 9.38
CA PHE A 73 0.63 -7.02 8.64
C PHE A 73 0.79 -8.41 9.21
N LYS A 74 1.96 -8.72 9.75
CA LYS A 74 2.17 -10.01 10.39
C LYS A 74 1.31 -10.17 11.63
N ILE A 75 1.24 -9.13 12.44
CA ILE A 75 0.48 -9.17 13.69
C ILE A 75 -1.03 -9.13 13.44
N ASN A 76 -1.47 -8.25 12.56
CA ASN A 76 -2.89 -7.99 12.38
C ASN A 76 -3.57 -8.88 11.36
N LEU A 77 -2.84 -9.34 10.35
CA LEU A 77 -3.40 -10.16 9.27
C LEU A 77 -2.77 -11.54 9.18
N HIS A 78 -1.71 -11.80 9.94
CA HIS A 78 -0.94 -13.04 9.85
C HIS A 78 -0.43 -13.27 8.44
N LYS A 79 -0.09 -12.19 7.75
CA LYS A 79 0.38 -12.23 6.38
C LYS A 79 1.78 -11.65 6.28
N LYS A 80 2.58 -12.26 5.42
CA LYS A 80 3.92 -11.79 5.16
C LYS A 80 3.89 -10.79 4.02
N VAL A 81 4.61 -9.67 4.19
CA VAL A 81 4.77 -8.68 3.13
C VAL A 81 5.89 -9.13 2.22
N VAL A 82 5.66 -9.05 0.92
CA VAL A 82 6.68 -9.33 -0.08
C VAL A 82 7.25 -8.00 -0.55
N GLU A 83 8.56 -7.84 -0.43
CA GLU A 83 9.22 -6.64 -0.92
C GLU A 83 9.64 -6.84 -2.36
N ILE A 84 9.27 -5.90 -3.22
CA ILE A 84 9.67 -5.90 -4.62
C ILE A 84 10.44 -4.63 -4.90
N LYS A 85 11.70 -4.78 -5.32
CA LYS A 85 12.51 -3.64 -5.74
C LYS A 85 12.39 -3.48 -7.25
N ASN A 86 11.15 -3.46 -7.69
CA ASN A 86 10.87 -3.45 -9.11
C ASN A 86 10.21 -2.13 -9.50
N LEU A 87 10.89 -1.39 -10.34
CA LEU A 87 10.38 -0.12 -10.84
C LEU A 87 9.06 -0.29 -11.58
N LYS A 88 8.80 -1.47 -12.14
CA LYS A 88 7.54 -1.73 -12.83
C LYS A 88 6.35 -1.68 -11.88
N LEU A 89 6.52 -2.20 -10.66
CA LEU A 89 5.44 -2.14 -9.69
C LEU A 89 5.13 -0.71 -9.30
N LYS A 90 6.17 0.07 -9.06
CA LYS A 90 6.02 1.48 -8.73
C LYS A 90 5.31 2.24 -9.86
N LYS A 91 5.73 1.99 -11.09
CA LYS A 91 5.10 2.61 -12.24
C LYS A 91 3.64 2.21 -12.36
N LEU A 92 3.32 0.96 -12.08
CA LEU A 92 1.95 0.49 -12.13
C LEU A 92 1.07 1.23 -11.13
N ILE A 93 1.56 1.40 -9.92
CA ILE A 93 0.83 2.15 -8.89
C ILE A 93 0.62 3.58 -9.34
N ASP A 94 1.67 4.23 -9.81
CA ASP A 94 1.60 5.62 -10.25
C ASP A 94 0.65 5.81 -11.42
N ILE A 95 0.72 4.92 -12.39
CA ILE A 95 -0.15 4.99 -13.57
C ILE A 95 -1.61 4.81 -13.17
N LYS A 96 -1.91 3.82 -12.34
CA LYS A 96 -3.29 3.57 -11.92
C LYS A 96 -3.85 4.74 -11.12
N VAL A 97 -3.07 5.28 -10.21
CA VAL A 97 -3.48 6.43 -9.41
C VAL A 97 -3.68 7.66 -10.29
N ASN A 98 -2.71 7.95 -11.14
CA ASN A 98 -2.78 9.11 -12.02
C ASN A 98 -3.91 9.00 -13.03
N LYS A 99 -4.13 7.81 -13.55
CA LYS A 99 -5.21 7.57 -14.49
C LYS A 99 -6.56 7.87 -13.85
N LYS A 100 -6.70 7.50 -12.59
CA LYS A 100 -7.93 7.78 -11.86
C LYS A 100 -8.12 9.28 -11.64
N GLN A 101 -7.03 9.99 -11.36
CA GLN A 101 -7.08 11.44 -11.17
C GLN A 101 -7.28 12.15 -12.50
N VAL A 102 -6.59 11.70 -13.52
CA VAL A 102 -6.71 12.30 -14.84
C VAL A 102 -8.12 12.18 -15.38
N GLY A 103 -8.74 11.05 -15.14
CA GLY A 103 -10.13 10.88 -15.53
C GLY A 103 -11.04 11.91 -14.92
N SER A 104 -10.60 12.51 -13.82
CA SER A 104 -11.40 13.52 -13.14
C SER A 104 -10.95 14.93 -13.47
N ASP A 105 -9.65 15.14 -13.76
CA ASP A 105 -9.19 16.53 -13.80
C ASP A 105 -8.44 16.94 -15.02
N ARG A 106 -8.10 16.14 -15.97
CA ARG A 106 -7.36 16.73 -16.89
C ARG A 106 -7.45 16.22 -18.11
N ILE A 107 -7.34 16.00 -18.33
CA ILE A 107 -7.07 15.76 -19.30
C ILE A 107 -7.34 16.16 -19.93
#